data_b30992eef2428769133bf9d4360aabed
#
_entry.id   b30992eef2428769133bf9d4360aabed
#
_cell.length_a   1.000
_cell.length_b   1.000
_cell.length_c   1.000
_cell.angle_alpha   90.00
_cell.angle_beta   90.00
_cell.angle_gamma   90.00
#
_symmetry.space_group_name_H-M   'P 1'
#
loop_
_entity.id
_entity.type
_entity.pdbx_description
1 polymer ?
#
loop_
_entity_poly.entity_id
_entity_poly.type
_entity_poly.pdbx_seq_one_letter_code
_entity_poly.pdbx_strand_id
1 'polypeptide(L)'
;YVMEYDNQGVVSTEPDYAKVVKESFEFRLAASKIGELMAKEGFPLQDLAASLKSLQSIQAEESLSMSKTGSELAETPKEKLKRVAKADIWIYLDWQENQTGMGYRSVTFNMQGIDAYTDKQITASSGTGKPSASVEFALMLESSVVDHMGPFLEQLQAYFDDMFTNGREIRVSCRRWADLDIDFESDVNGDELGYVIEDWMADNTVMGRFNTVNASENLLDFDQVRIPLKDEASGRLIDARRWARGLQRYLENLCGTDVKLEIRGLGHAILTIGGK
;
A
#
# COMPACT_ATOMS: atom_id res chain seq x y z
N TYR A 1 14.01 16.72 -1.77
CA TYR A 1 14.46 16.19 -0.47
C TYR A 1 14.54 14.67 -0.55
N VAL A 2 15.75 14.12 -0.39
CA VAL A 2 16.02 12.67 -0.42
C VAL A 2 16.92 12.30 0.75
N MET A 3 16.80 11.05 1.20
CA MET A 3 17.67 10.45 2.21
C MET A 3 18.22 9.12 1.69
N GLU A 4 19.42 8.76 2.11
CA GLU A 4 19.98 7.44 1.86
C GLU A 4 19.49 6.46 2.93
N TYR A 5 19.09 5.30 2.49
CA TYR A 5 18.65 4.20 3.34
C TYR A 5 19.45 2.96 3.01
N ASP A 6 20.13 2.41 4.01
CA ASP A 6 20.88 1.16 3.89
C ASP A 6 20.03 0.00 4.42
N ASN A 7 19.73 -0.95 3.55
CA ASN A 7 19.07 -2.19 3.91
C ASN A 7 20.03 -3.35 3.70
N GLN A 8 20.73 -3.76 4.77
CA GLN A 8 21.66 -4.90 4.78
C GLN A 8 22.74 -4.82 3.69
N GLY A 9 23.32 -3.64 3.48
CA GLY A 9 24.37 -3.39 2.49
C GLY A 9 23.87 -2.98 1.09
N VAL A 10 22.55 -2.87 0.91
CA VAL A 10 21.96 -2.28 -0.29
C VAL A 10 21.53 -0.85 0.01
N VAL A 11 22.30 0.11 -0.47
CA VAL A 11 21.98 1.53 -0.33
C VAL A 11 20.96 1.95 -1.39
N SER A 12 19.83 2.48 -0.93
CA SER A 12 18.80 3.07 -1.80
C SER A 12 18.53 4.51 -1.40
N THR A 13 18.07 5.31 -2.36
CA THR A 13 17.68 6.71 -2.13
C THR A 13 16.16 6.78 -2.00
N GLU A 14 15.67 7.29 -0.87
CA GLU A 14 14.25 7.44 -0.62
C GLU A 14 13.87 8.91 -0.36
N PRO A 15 12.60 9.31 -0.60
CA PRO A 15 12.13 10.65 -0.26
C PRO A 15 12.21 10.92 1.25
N ASP A 16 12.78 12.08 1.63
CA ASP A 16 12.79 12.54 3.02
C ASP A 16 11.50 13.31 3.34
N TYR A 17 10.46 12.57 3.66
CA TYR A 17 9.15 13.14 3.99
C TYR A 17 9.18 14.06 5.21
N ALA A 18 10.00 13.75 6.22
CA ALA A 18 10.10 14.56 7.43
C ALA A 18 10.69 15.94 7.13
N LYS A 19 11.71 15.98 6.28
CA LYS A 19 12.34 17.22 5.85
C LYS A 19 11.41 18.05 4.97
N VAL A 20 10.70 17.43 4.02
CA VAL A 20 9.70 18.11 3.19
C VAL A 20 8.64 18.80 4.05
N VAL A 21 8.03 18.08 4.99
CA VAL A 21 6.99 18.63 5.87
C VAL A 21 7.52 19.78 6.72
N LYS A 22 8.78 19.70 7.19
CA LYS A 22 9.39 20.71 8.05
C LYS A 22 9.80 21.97 7.27
N GLU A 23 10.42 21.82 6.11
CA GLU A 23 11.13 22.90 5.42
C GLU A 23 10.34 23.52 4.25
N SER A 24 9.49 22.77 3.55
CA SER A 24 8.75 23.31 2.38
C SER A 24 7.43 23.94 2.80
N PHE A 25 7.34 25.26 2.72
CA PHE A 25 6.09 26.01 2.91
C PHE A 25 5.10 25.73 1.78
N GLU A 26 5.59 25.64 0.54
CA GLU A 26 4.82 25.37 -0.66
C GLU A 26 4.09 24.04 -0.56
N PHE A 27 4.82 23.00 -0.10
CA PHE A 27 4.21 21.69 0.15
C PHE A 27 3.09 21.78 1.18
N ARG A 28 3.34 22.42 2.33
CA ARG A 28 2.31 22.51 3.40
C ARG A 28 1.04 23.23 2.92
N LEU A 29 1.19 24.31 2.14
CA LEU A 29 0.06 25.06 1.60
C LEU A 29 -0.74 24.21 0.58
N ALA A 30 -0.05 23.57 -0.37
CA ALA A 30 -0.67 22.69 -1.34
C ALA A 30 -1.37 21.49 -0.68
N ALA A 31 -0.70 20.82 0.27
CA ALA A 31 -1.26 19.70 1.03
C ALA A 31 -2.51 20.11 1.83
N SER A 32 -2.48 21.28 2.48
CA SER A 32 -3.64 21.81 3.20
C SER A 32 -4.83 22.07 2.27
N LYS A 33 -4.56 22.63 1.07
CA LYS A 33 -5.62 22.91 0.10
C LYS A 33 -6.20 21.66 -0.52
N ILE A 34 -5.36 20.71 -0.88
CA ILE A 34 -5.80 19.37 -1.33
C ILE A 34 -6.65 18.73 -0.24
N GLY A 35 -6.21 18.77 1.02
CA GLY A 35 -6.98 18.24 2.16
C GLY A 35 -8.36 18.88 2.32
N GLU A 36 -8.46 20.19 2.15
CA GLU A 36 -9.76 20.91 2.17
C GLU A 36 -10.68 20.42 1.05
N LEU A 37 -10.18 20.33 -0.18
CA LEU A 37 -10.97 19.89 -1.33
C LEU A 37 -11.40 18.44 -1.20
N MET A 38 -10.48 17.56 -0.83
CA MET A 38 -10.75 16.13 -0.62
C MET A 38 -11.79 15.92 0.49
N ALA A 39 -11.71 16.69 1.59
CA ALA A 39 -12.68 16.61 2.68
C ALA A 39 -14.09 17.05 2.25
N LYS A 40 -14.22 18.08 1.38
CA LYS A 40 -15.51 18.50 0.81
C LYS A 40 -16.17 17.40 -0.03
N GLU A 41 -15.35 16.63 -0.73
CA GLU A 41 -15.82 15.51 -1.57
C GLU A 41 -15.98 14.19 -0.79
N GLY A 42 -15.82 14.22 0.55
CA GLY A 42 -16.01 13.04 1.40
C GLY A 42 -14.78 12.14 1.57
N PHE A 43 -13.61 12.57 1.11
CA PHE A 43 -12.33 11.85 1.21
C PHE A 43 -11.36 12.58 2.15
N PRO A 44 -11.60 12.65 3.48
CA PRO A 44 -10.71 13.36 4.38
C PRO A 44 -9.32 12.73 4.39
N LEU A 45 -8.27 13.55 4.25
CA LEU A 45 -6.89 13.10 4.28
C LEU A 45 -6.36 12.99 5.71
N GLN A 46 -5.46 12.04 5.92
CA GLN A 46 -4.64 11.98 7.12
C GLN A 46 -3.49 12.98 7.03
N ASP A 47 -3.18 13.63 8.14
CA ASP A 47 -2.04 14.54 8.23
C ASP A 47 -0.72 13.76 8.22
N LEU A 48 0.13 14.07 7.25
CA LEU A 48 1.44 13.41 7.08
C LEU A 48 2.37 13.70 8.26
N ALA A 49 2.33 14.93 8.82
CA ALA A 49 3.18 15.27 9.96
C ALA A 49 2.81 14.48 11.21
N ALA A 50 1.50 14.28 11.45
CA ALA A 50 1.01 13.45 12.54
C ALA A 50 1.40 11.98 12.36
N SER A 51 1.32 11.46 11.13
CA SER A 51 1.73 10.08 10.80
C SER A 51 3.23 9.85 11.01
N LEU A 52 4.06 10.82 10.60
CA LEU A 52 5.52 10.79 10.82
C LEU A 52 5.88 10.84 12.31
N LYS A 53 5.19 11.66 13.09
CA LYS A 53 5.38 11.73 14.55
C LYS A 53 5.00 10.39 15.22
N SER A 54 3.90 9.79 14.82
CA SER A 54 3.49 8.47 15.31
C SER A 54 4.52 7.40 14.97
N LEU A 55 5.08 7.41 13.75
CA LEU A 55 6.14 6.51 13.34
C LEU A 55 7.38 6.65 14.24
N GLN A 56 7.82 7.88 14.53
CA GLN A 56 8.96 8.12 15.42
C GLN A 56 8.71 7.58 16.84
N SER A 57 7.51 7.76 17.38
CA SER A 57 7.14 7.23 18.69
C SER A 57 7.17 5.70 18.73
N ILE A 58 6.60 5.04 17.69
CA ILE A 58 6.60 3.58 17.58
C ILE A 58 8.03 3.05 17.45
N GLN A 59 8.87 3.67 16.63
CA GLN A 59 10.28 3.26 16.49
C GLN A 59 11.05 3.39 17.82
N ALA A 60 10.78 4.43 18.61
CA ALA A 60 11.37 4.57 19.93
C ALA A 60 10.91 3.46 20.89
N GLU A 61 9.64 3.08 20.87
CA GLU A 61 9.09 1.97 21.65
C GLU A 61 9.63 0.61 21.20
N GLU A 62 9.68 0.34 19.88
CA GLU A 62 10.26 -0.87 19.31
C GLU A 62 11.74 -1.05 19.67
N SER A 63 12.51 0.04 19.74
CA SER A 63 13.92 0.00 20.15
C SER A 63 14.10 -0.44 21.62
N LEU A 64 13.09 -0.26 22.45
CA LEU A 64 13.07 -0.69 23.86
C LEU A 64 12.60 -2.12 24.04
N SER A 65 11.81 -2.63 23.10
CA SER A 65 11.26 -4.00 23.10
C SER A 65 12.02 -4.85 22.09
N MET A 66 13.16 -5.44 22.49
CA MET A 66 13.88 -6.37 21.61
C MET A 66 13.00 -7.60 21.33
N SER A 67 12.66 -7.82 20.05
CA SER A 67 12.02 -9.05 19.60
C SER A 67 12.92 -10.26 19.90
N LYS A 68 12.38 -11.28 20.57
CA LYS A 68 13.10 -12.52 20.88
C LYS A 68 13.36 -13.44 19.68
N THR A 69 12.76 -13.16 18.54
CA THR A 69 12.74 -14.06 17.36
C THR A 69 13.29 -13.42 16.09
N GLY A 70 14.24 -12.56 16.09
CA GLY A 70 15.14 -12.16 14.98
C GLY A 70 14.68 -12.26 13.49
N SER A 71 13.42 -12.59 13.21
CA SER A 71 12.89 -12.91 11.89
C SER A 71 11.81 -11.91 11.43
N GLU A 72 11.96 -10.62 11.74
CA GLU A 72 11.12 -9.61 11.12
C GLU A 72 11.57 -9.36 9.68
N LEU A 73 10.61 -9.38 8.75
CA LEU A 73 10.87 -8.95 7.37
C LEU A 73 11.41 -7.51 7.41
N ALA A 74 12.53 -7.28 6.70
CA ALA A 74 13.11 -5.95 6.60
C ALA A 74 12.13 -5.03 5.86
N GLU A 75 11.46 -4.13 6.60
CA GLU A 75 10.58 -3.11 6.04
C GLU A 75 11.36 -1.83 5.72
N THR A 76 11.09 -1.23 4.56
CA THR A 76 11.61 0.09 4.21
C THR A 76 10.95 1.19 5.06
N PRO A 77 11.56 2.38 5.19
CA PRO A 77 10.93 3.52 5.87
C PRO A 77 9.54 3.86 5.31
N LYS A 78 9.35 3.74 4.00
CA LYS A 78 8.07 3.95 3.33
C LYS A 78 7.03 2.89 3.72
N GLU A 79 7.39 1.62 3.77
CA GLU A 79 6.50 0.53 4.21
C GLU A 79 6.09 0.71 5.67
N LYS A 80 7.03 1.07 6.55
CA LYS A 80 6.73 1.40 7.96
C LYS A 80 5.76 2.57 8.09
N LEU A 81 5.96 3.63 7.31
CA LEU A 81 5.06 4.78 7.32
C LEU A 81 3.67 4.39 6.82
N LYS A 82 3.56 3.60 5.75
CA LYS A 82 2.28 3.06 5.26
C LYS A 82 1.56 2.26 6.34
N ARG A 83 2.27 1.38 7.03
CA ARG A 83 1.71 0.55 8.12
C ARG A 83 1.21 1.38 9.30
N VAL A 84 1.92 2.44 9.67
CA VAL A 84 1.52 3.33 10.78
C VAL A 84 0.36 4.23 10.39
N ALA A 85 0.40 4.83 9.22
CA ALA A 85 -0.66 5.71 8.72
C ALA A 85 -1.97 4.95 8.46
N LYS A 86 -1.90 3.68 8.06
CA LYS A 86 -3.09 2.85 7.72
C LYS A 86 -4.03 3.53 6.72
N ALA A 87 -3.47 4.36 5.86
CA ALA A 87 -4.20 5.01 4.79
C ALA A 87 -4.36 4.04 3.61
N ASP A 88 -5.56 3.95 3.08
CA ASP A 88 -5.84 3.08 1.92
C ASP A 88 -5.15 3.59 0.66
N ILE A 89 -5.00 4.91 0.53
CA ILE A 89 -4.46 5.57 -0.66
C ILE A 89 -3.41 6.59 -0.26
N TRP A 90 -2.30 6.60 -0.98
CA TRP A 90 -1.23 7.58 -0.88
C TRP A 90 -1.32 8.56 -2.02
N ILE A 91 -1.33 9.85 -1.72
CA ILE A 91 -1.30 10.91 -2.72
C ILE A 91 0.12 11.46 -2.78
N TYR A 92 0.73 11.34 -3.97
CA TYR A 92 2.01 11.94 -4.29
C TYR A 92 1.78 13.20 -5.09
N LEU A 93 2.50 14.26 -4.77
CA LEU A 93 2.46 15.54 -5.47
C LEU A 93 3.88 15.98 -5.79
N ASP A 94 4.18 16.02 -7.08
CA ASP A 94 5.41 16.58 -7.62
C ASP A 94 5.11 17.86 -8.37
N TRP A 95 6.01 18.82 -8.36
CA TRP A 95 5.86 20.05 -9.12
C TRP A 95 7.18 20.61 -9.61
N GLN A 96 7.10 21.42 -10.66
CA GLN A 96 8.20 22.16 -11.23
C GLN A 96 7.78 23.59 -11.55
N GLU A 97 8.61 24.55 -11.16
CA GLU A 97 8.50 25.93 -11.60
C GLU A 97 9.07 26.08 -13.01
N ASN A 98 8.28 26.66 -13.89
CA ASN A 98 8.72 26.99 -15.27
C ASN A 98 8.88 28.50 -15.36
N GLN A 99 10.03 28.95 -15.82
CA GLN A 99 10.27 30.36 -16.15
C GLN A 99 10.02 30.56 -17.64
N THR A 100 9.05 31.40 -17.95
CA THR A 100 8.80 31.88 -19.31
C THR A 100 9.46 33.25 -19.50
N GLY A 101 9.77 33.66 -20.72
CA GLY A 101 10.39 34.96 -20.96
C GLY A 101 9.63 36.15 -20.32
N MET A 102 10.29 37.29 -20.11
CA MET A 102 9.73 38.50 -19.50
C MET A 102 9.33 38.40 -18.03
N GLY A 103 9.95 37.49 -17.25
CA GLY A 103 9.69 37.38 -15.82
C GLY A 103 8.39 36.66 -15.43
N TYR A 104 7.68 36.08 -16.37
CA TYR A 104 6.52 35.25 -16.07
C TYR A 104 6.97 33.87 -15.61
N ARG A 105 6.24 33.32 -14.63
CA ARG A 105 6.43 31.96 -14.10
C ARG A 105 5.13 31.19 -14.22
N SER A 106 5.22 29.88 -14.38
CA SER A 106 4.10 28.95 -14.24
C SER A 106 4.53 27.73 -13.44
N VAL A 107 3.56 26.98 -12.95
CA VAL A 107 3.82 25.73 -12.22
C VAL A 107 3.21 24.58 -13.01
N THR A 108 4.03 23.59 -13.30
CA THR A 108 3.56 22.27 -13.74
C THR A 108 3.56 21.34 -12.55
N PHE A 109 2.49 20.60 -12.35
CA PHE A 109 2.36 19.61 -11.29
C PHE A 109 1.98 18.24 -11.86
N ASN A 110 2.31 17.20 -11.10
CA ASN A 110 1.85 15.84 -11.29
C ASN A 110 1.38 15.31 -9.94
N MET A 111 0.12 14.87 -9.87
CA MET A 111 -0.47 14.30 -8.67
C MET A 111 -0.96 12.89 -8.97
N GLN A 112 -0.61 11.94 -8.12
CA GLN A 112 -0.93 10.53 -8.28
C GLN A 112 -1.52 9.98 -6.99
N GLY A 113 -2.59 9.19 -7.11
CA GLY A 113 -3.13 8.37 -6.03
C GLY A 113 -2.71 6.93 -6.23
N ILE A 114 -2.00 6.38 -5.23
CA ILE A 114 -1.48 5.03 -5.22
C ILE A 114 -2.18 4.22 -4.13
N ASP A 115 -2.75 3.08 -4.49
CA ASP A 115 -3.31 2.13 -3.54
C ASP A 115 -2.22 1.56 -2.64
N ALA A 116 -2.39 1.67 -1.33
CA ALA A 116 -1.40 1.23 -0.34
C ALA A 116 -1.27 -0.29 -0.19
N TYR A 117 -2.25 -1.05 -0.69
CA TYR A 117 -2.28 -2.51 -0.63
C TYR A 117 -1.58 -3.16 -1.82
N THR A 118 -1.71 -2.58 -3.01
CA THR A 118 -1.24 -3.17 -4.27
C THR A 118 -0.12 -2.40 -4.95
N ASP A 119 0.18 -1.17 -4.49
CA ASP A 119 1.06 -0.18 -5.13
C ASP A 119 0.61 0.23 -6.55
N LYS A 120 -0.64 -0.05 -6.93
CA LYS A 120 -1.21 0.38 -8.21
C LYS A 120 -1.56 1.87 -8.19
N GLN A 121 -1.26 2.56 -9.28
CA GLN A 121 -1.78 3.91 -9.50
C GLN A 121 -3.25 3.80 -9.88
N ILE A 122 -4.11 4.37 -9.06
CA ILE A 122 -5.58 4.31 -9.20
C ILE A 122 -6.19 5.60 -9.71
N THR A 123 -5.50 6.71 -9.50
CA THR A 123 -5.91 8.03 -10.00
C THR A 123 -4.69 8.89 -10.29
N ALA A 124 -4.83 9.80 -11.24
CA ALA A 124 -3.81 10.79 -11.52
C ALA A 124 -4.42 12.07 -12.06
N SER A 125 -3.71 13.17 -11.83
CA SER A 125 -3.97 14.45 -12.47
C SER A 125 -2.66 15.19 -12.67
N SER A 126 -2.51 15.85 -13.79
CA SER A 126 -1.37 16.72 -14.08
C SER A 126 -1.81 17.92 -14.88
N GLY A 127 -1.07 19.00 -14.76
CA GLY A 127 -1.37 20.20 -15.50
C GLY A 127 -0.34 21.30 -15.31
N THR A 128 -0.46 22.34 -16.12
CA THR A 128 0.37 23.54 -15.99
C THR A 128 -0.56 24.73 -15.77
N GLY A 129 -0.33 25.43 -14.67
CA GLY A 129 -1.07 26.63 -14.32
C GLY A 129 -0.79 27.80 -15.27
N LYS A 130 -1.67 28.81 -15.22
CA LYS A 130 -1.51 30.03 -16.03
C LYS A 130 -0.25 30.79 -15.63
N PRO A 131 0.56 31.28 -16.59
CA PRO A 131 1.72 32.09 -16.29
C PRO A 131 1.34 33.39 -15.58
N SER A 132 2.11 33.77 -14.55
CA SER A 132 1.96 35.04 -13.83
C SER A 132 3.34 35.64 -13.49
N ALA A 133 3.41 36.96 -13.49
CA ALA A 133 4.61 37.71 -13.05
C ALA A 133 4.50 38.21 -11.61
N SER A 134 3.31 38.18 -11.00
CA SER A 134 3.02 38.81 -9.71
C SER A 134 2.45 37.88 -8.65
N VAL A 135 1.99 36.68 -9.03
CA VAL A 135 1.44 35.70 -8.09
C VAL A 135 2.57 34.93 -7.42
N GLU A 136 2.45 34.73 -6.12
CA GLU A 136 3.37 33.91 -5.34
C GLU A 136 3.34 32.45 -5.81
N PHE A 137 4.50 31.79 -5.79
CA PHE A 137 4.67 30.40 -6.27
C PHE A 137 3.69 29.43 -5.59
N ALA A 138 3.55 29.51 -4.27
CA ALA A 138 2.65 28.66 -3.50
C ALA A 138 1.19 28.77 -3.93
N LEU A 139 0.72 29.99 -4.22
CA LEU A 139 -0.65 30.23 -4.73
C LEU A 139 -0.82 29.77 -6.17
N MET A 140 0.25 29.83 -6.98
CA MET A 140 0.24 29.28 -8.34
C MET A 140 0.10 27.76 -8.34
N LEU A 141 0.82 27.08 -7.44
CA LEU A 141 0.72 25.62 -7.27
C LEU A 141 -0.69 25.25 -6.79
N GLU A 142 -1.22 25.95 -5.77
CA GLU A 142 -2.57 25.74 -5.26
C GLU A 142 -3.61 25.83 -6.37
N SER A 143 -3.64 26.94 -7.12
CA SER A 143 -4.62 27.12 -8.16
C SER A 143 -4.47 26.12 -9.31
N SER A 144 -3.24 25.75 -9.66
CA SER A 144 -2.99 24.73 -10.68
C SER A 144 -3.56 23.37 -10.30
N VAL A 145 -3.37 22.96 -9.05
CA VAL A 145 -3.93 21.70 -8.55
C VAL A 145 -5.46 21.75 -8.50
N VAL A 146 -6.03 22.83 -7.97
CA VAL A 146 -7.49 23.00 -7.85
C VAL A 146 -8.19 22.90 -9.21
N ASP A 147 -7.63 23.56 -10.22
CA ASP A 147 -8.21 23.58 -11.57
C ASP A 147 -8.26 22.19 -12.24
N HIS A 148 -7.50 21.23 -11.73
CA HIS A 148 -7.38 19.89 -12.30
C HIS A 148 -7.83 18.76 -11.36
N MET A 149 -8.49 19.09 -10.23
CA MET A 149 -8.94 18.08 -9.25
C MET A 149 -10.10 17.20 -9.75
N GLY A 150 -10.96 17.70 -10.64
CA GLY A 150 -12.15 16.97 -11.07
C GLY A 150 -11.87 15.54 -11.53
N PRO A 151 -11.04 15.33 -12.58
CA PRO A 151 -10.72 13.98 -13.06
C PRO A 151 -10.06 13.07 -12.00
N PHE A 152 -9.27 13.64 -11.09
CA PHE A 152 -8.67 12.90 -9.98
C PHE A 152 -9.73 12.34 -9.05
N LEU A 153 -10.70 13.16 -8.66
CA LEU A 153 -11.81 12.77 -7.78
C LEU A 153 -12.75 11.76 -8.42
N GLU A 154 -13.06 11.92 -9.72
CA GLU A 154 -13.88 10.96 -10.47
C GLU A 154 -13.23 9.56 -10.51
N GLN A 155 -11.94 9.49 -10.81
CA GLN A 155 -11.20 8.21 -10.81
C GLN A 155 -11.13 7.60 -9.41
N LEU A 156 -10.93 8.43 -8.38
CA LEU A 156 -10.89 7.98 -6.99
C LEU A 156 -12.24 7.39 -6.56
N GLN A 157 -13.36 8.05 -6.90
CA GLN A 157 -14.70 7.54 -6.63
C GLN A 157 -14.94 6.19 -7.32
N ALA A 158 -14.60 6.10 -8.61
CA ALA A 158 -14.74 4.86 -9.38
C ALA A 158 -13.94 3.69 -8.76
N TYR A 159 -12.74 3.98 -8.23
CA TYR A 159 -11.94 2.99 -7.52
C TYR A 159 -12.63 2.51 -6.23
N PHE A 160 -13.18 3.41 -5.42
CA PHE A 160 -13.90 3.01 -4.22
C PHE A 160 -15.18 2.22 -4.55
N ASP A 161 -15.91 2.61 -5.59
CA ASP A 161 -17.10 1.89 -6.06
C ASP A 161 -16.75 0.46 -6.51
N ASP A 162 -15.62 0.28 -7.24
CA ASP A 162 -15.09 -1.04 -7.58
C ASP A 162 -14.73 -1.84 -6.34
N MET A 163 -14.00 -1.23 -5.40
CA MET A 163 -13.60 -1.91 -4.16
C MET A 163 -14.81 -2.33 -3.29
N PHE A 164 -15.84 -1.50 -3.19
CA PHE A 164 -17.07 -1.84 -2.46
C PHE A 164 -17.86 -2.96 -3.13
N THR A 165 -17.84 -3.02 -4.46
CA THR A 165 -18.59 -4.01 -5.25
C THR A 165 -17.83 -5.33 -5.38
N ASN A 166 -16.54 -5.25 -5.66
CA ASN A 166 -15.70 -6.38 -6.07
C ASN A 166 -14.69 -6.83 -5.00
N GLY A 167 -14.73 -6.20 -3.81
CA GLY A 167 -13.78 -6.49 -2.74
C GLY A 167 -12.44 -5.77 -2.90
N ARG A 168 -11.64 -5.81 -1.82
CA ARG A 168 -10.30 -5.23 -1.77
C ARG A 168 -9.29 -6.16 -2.43
N GLU A 169 -8.43 -5.63 -3.25
CA GLU A 169 -7.34 -6.39 -3.85
C GLU A 169 -6.16 -6.51 -2.90
N ILE A 170 -5.61 -7.72 -2.77
CA ILE A 170 -4.39 -8.03 -2.03
C ILE A 170 -3.48 -8.95 -2.83
N ARG A 171 -2.26 -9.19 -2.32
CA ARG A 171 -1.32 -10.21 -2.82
C ARG A 171 -1.15 -11.30 -1.77
N VAL A 172 -0.98 -12.55 -2.21
CA VAL A 172 -0.75 -13.70 -1.34
C VAL A 172 0.42 -14.50 -1.87
N SER A 173 1.36 -14.84 -1.00
CA SER A 173 2.45 -15.78 -1.31
C SER A 173 2.41 -16.94 -0.33
N CYS A 174 2.42 -18.15 -0.84
CA CYS A 174 2.62 -19.36 -0.06
C CYS A 174 4.01 -19.90 -0.34
N ARG A 175 4.77 -20.17 0.72
CA ARG A 175 6.14 -20.69 0.70
C ARG A 175 6.27 -21.89 1.60
N ARG A 176 7.30 -22.69 1.41
CA ARG A 176 7.66 -23.76 2.34
C ARG A 176 9.11 -23.64 2.81
N TRP A 177 9.42 -24.19 3.95
CA TRP A 177 10.82 -24.41 4.36
C TRP A 177 11.40 -25.58 3.57
N ALA A 178 12.69 -25.46 3.20
CA ALA A 178 13.38 -26.42 2.34
C ALA A 178 13.53 -27.83 2.96
N ASP A 179 13.44 -27.95 4.28
CA ASP A 179 13.58 -29.18 5.05
C ASP A 179 12.25 -29.94 5.27
N LEU A 180 11.15 -29.47 4.69
CA LEU A 180 9.88 -30.18 4.73
C LEU A 180 9.80 -31.23 3.63
N ASP A 181 9.23 -32.37 3.95
CA ASP A 181 8.97 -33.47 3.00
C ASP A 181 7.80 -33.16 2.06
N ILE A 182 6.91 -32.22 2.43
CA ILE A 182 5.76 -31.79 1.62
C ILE A 182 6.12 -30.52 0.82
N ASP A 183 5.73 -30.49 -0.45
CA ASP A 183 5.84 -29.36 -1.36
C ASP A 183 4.49 -29.09 -2.05
N PHE A 184 4.43 -28.07 -2.92
CA PHE A 184 3.17 -27.69 -3.57
C PHE A 184 2.74 -28.63 -4.69
N GLU A 185 3.61 -29.55 -5.13
CA GLU A 185 3.30 -30.63 -6.11
C GLU A 185 2.95 -31.95 -5.39
N SER A 186 3.08 -32.01 -4.06
CA SER A 186 2.75 -33.18 -3.27
C SER A 186 1.26 -33.49 -3.29
N ASP A 187 0.90 -34.78 -3.44
CA ASP A 187 -0.50 -35.24 -3.37
C ASP A 187 -1.06 -35.10 -1.96
N VAL A 188 -2.15 -34.36 -1.85
CA VAL A 188 -2.91 -34.15 -0.61
C VAL A 188 -4.39 -34.38 -0.90
N ASN A 189 -4.95 -35.46 -0.34
CA ASN A 189 -6.33 -35.85 -0.55
C ASN A 189 -6.72 -36.18 -2.01
N GLY A 190 -5.76 -36.54 -2.85
CA GLY A 190 -5.98 -36.96 -4.21
C GLY A 190 -5.79 -35.87 -5.27
N ASP A 191 -5.24 -34.72 -4.86
CA ASP A 191 -4.85 -33.64 -5.76
C ASP A 191 -3.53 -33.00 -5.28
N GLU A 192 -2.85 -32.24 -6.12
CA GLU A 192 -1.65 -31.50 -5.74
C GLU A 192 -1.99 -30.40 -4.75
N LEU A 193 -1.15 -30.21 -3.72
CA LEU A 193 -1.35 -29.17 -2.71
C LEU A 193 -1.56 -27.78 -3.32
N GLY A 194 -0.89 -27.48 -4.43
CA GLY A 194 -1.05 -26.22 -5.17
C GLY A 194 -2.49 -26.00 -5.62
N TYR A 195 -3.10 -26.99 -6.27
CA TYR A 195 -4.51 -26.92 -6.72
C TYR A 195 -5.50 -26.88 -5.57
N VAL A 196 -5.22 -27.63 -4.48
CA VAL A 196 -6.05 -27.59 -3.27
C VAL A 196 -6.04 -26.17 -2.64
N ILE A 197 -4.91 -25.44 -2.72
CA ILE A 197 -4.84 -24.04 -2.30
C ILE A 197 -5.63 -23.14 -3.26
N GLU A 198 -5.52 -23.31 -4.57
CA GLU A 198 -6.28 -22.55 -5.56
C GLU A 198 -7.79 -22.73 -5.41
N ASP A 199 -8.27 -23.94 -5.12
CA ASP A 199 -9.67 -24.20 -4.82
C ASP A 199 -10.13 -23.46 -3.56
N TRP A 200 -9.32 -23.49 -2.50
CA TRP A 200 -9.61 -22.69 -1.30
C TRP A 200 -9.65 -21.19 -1.62
N MET A 201 -8.75 -20.71 -2.47
CA MET A 201 -8.72 -19.30 -2.90
C MET A 201 -10.00 -18.95 -3.67
N ALA A 202 -10.45 -19.83 -4.57
CA ALA A 202 -11.69 -19.64 -5.34
C ALA A 202 -12.92 -19.54 -4.42
N ASP A 203 -12.98 -20.37 -3.38
CA ASP A 203 -14.11 -20.42 -2.45
C ASP A 203 -14.12 -19.22 -1.46
N ASN A 204 -12.97 -18.62 -1.20
CA ASN A 204 -12.80 -17.59 -0.16
C ASN A 204 -12.50 -16.18 -0.70
N THR A 205 -12.52 -15.99 -2.03
CA THR A 205 -12.41 -14.68 -2.68
C THR A 205 -13.75 -14.20 -3.24
N VAL A 206 -13.90 -12.91 -3.45
CA VAL A 206 -15.12 -12.35 -4.04
C VAL A 206 -15.26 -12.83 -5.47
N MET A 207 -16.32 -13.59 -5.76
CA MET A 207 -16.60 -14.21 -7.07
C MET A 207 -15.44 -15.12 -7.59
N GLY A 208 -14.68 -15.74 -6.70
CA GLY A 208 -13.55 -16.58 -7.07
C GLY A 208 -12.39 -15.84 -7.75
N ARG A 209 -12.24 -14.54 -7.51
CA ARG A 209 -11.28 -13.71 -8.24
C ARG A 209 -9.90 -13.70 -7.59
N PHE A 210 -8.96 -14.31 -8.24
CA PHE A 210 -7.52 -14.21 -8.02
C PHE A 210 -6.80 -14.56 -9.33
N ASN A 211 -5.50 -14.33 -9.39
CA ASN A 211 -4.65 -14.71 -10.50
C ASN A 211 -3.38 -15.37 -9.96
N THR A 212 -3.06 -16.58 -10.44
CA THR A 212 -1.82 -17.28 -10.12
C THR A 212 -0.70 -16.73 -11.00
N VAL A 213 0.26 -16.07 -10.38
CA VAL A 213 1.42 -15.44 -11.06
C VAL A 213 2.56 -16.43 -11.20
N ASN A 214 2.79 -17.22 -10.15
CA ASN A 214 3.83 -18.23 -10.11
C ASN A 214 3.33 -19.47 -9.36
N ALA A 215 3.58 -20.62 -9.92
CA ALA A 215 3.34 -21.91 -9.30
C ALA A 215 4.56 -22.80 -9.50
N SER A 216 5.19 -23.22 -8.41
CA SER A 216 6.33 -24.12 -8.39
C SER A 216 6.29 -24.97 -7.13
N GLU A 217 7.11 -26.00 -7.05
CA GLU A 217 7.22 -26.88 -5.89
C GLU A 217 7.45 -26.15 -4.55
N ASN A 218 8.05 -24.94 -4.56
CA ASN A 218 8.45 -24.23 -3.36
C ASN A 218 7.72 -22.90 -3.13
N LEU A 219 6.99 -22.41 -4.13
CA LEU A 219 6.42 -21.07 -4.12
C LEU A 219 5.14 -21.02 -4.96
N LEU A 220 4.08 -20.51 -4.35
CA LEU A 220 2.87 -20.05 -5.06
C LEU A 220 2.71 -18.57 -4.80
N ASP A 221 2.60 -17.77 -5.86
CA ASP A 221 2.31 -16.34 -5.78
C ASP A 221 0.98 -16.04 -6.48
N PHE A 222 0.11 -15.33 -5.76
CA PHE A 222 -1.19 -14.89 -6.23
C PHE A 222 -1.26 -13.37 -6.19
N ASP A 223 -1.69 -12.76 -7.28
CA ASP A 223 -2.08 -11.35 -7.32
C ASP A 223 -3.57 -11.18 -7.61
N GLN A 224 -4.05 -9.93 -7.59
CA GLN A 224 -5.45 -9.60 -7.83
C GLN A 224 -6.43 -10.41 -6.95
N VAL A 225 -5.98 -10.83 -5.78
CA VAL A 225 -6.79 -11.58 -4.83
C VAL A 225 -7.85 -10.66 -4.22
N ARG A 226 -9.11 -10.82 -4.62
CA ARG A 226 -10.22 -9.98 -4.19
C ARG A 226 -10.85 -10.51 -2.90
N ILE A 227 -10.48 -9.88 -1.77
CA ILE A 227 -11.03 -10.25 -0.46
C ILE A 227 -12.27 -9.43 -0.11
N PRO A 228 -13.26 -9.99 0.59
CA PRO A 228 -14.42 -9.23 1.04
C PRO A 228 -14.02 -8.15 2.05
N LEU A 229 -14.67 -6.98 1.99
CA LEU A 229 -14.40 -5.88 2.94
C LEU A 229 -14.95 -6.14 4.33
N LYS A 230 -15.99 -6.96 4.42
CA LYS A 230 -16.69 -7.30 5.65
C LYS A 230 -16.99 -8.79 5.70
N ASP A 231 -16.93 -9.33 6.87
CA ASP A 231 -17.45 -10.65 7.20
C ASP A 231 -18.98 -10.57 7.25
N GLU A 232 -19.66 -11.33 6.42
CA GLU A 232 -21.13 -11.27 6.29
C GLU A 232 -21.85 -11.66 7.59
N ALA A 233 -21.30 -12.60 8.35
CA ALA A 233 -21.93 -13.10 9.55
C ALA A 233 -21.77 -12.15 10.75
N SER A 234 -20.58 -11.53 10.90
CA SER A 234 -20.26 -10.68 12.05
C SER A 234 -20.30 -9.17 11.73
N GLY A 235 -20.35 -8.78 10.46
CA GLY A 235 -20.25 -7.39 10.00
C GLY A 235 -18.87 -6.74 10.24
N ARG A 236 -17.87 -7.51 10.69
CA ARG A 236 -16.54 -7.01 10.99
C ARG A 236 -15.73 -6.76 9.71
N LEU A 237 -14.96 -5.67 9.71
CA LEU A 237 -14.05 -5.40 8.61
C LEU A 237 -12.98 -6.50 8.50
N ILE A 238 -12.65 -6.83 7.25
CA ILE A 238 -11.63 -7.81 6.89
C ILE A 238 -10.46 -7.06 6.25
N ASP A 239 -9.27 -7.24 6.82
CA ASP A 239 -7.99 -6.85 6.24
C ASP A 239 -7.24 -8.08 5.70
N ALA A 240 -6.12 -7.86 5.03
CA ALA A 240 -5.30 -8.93 4.48
C ALA A 240 -4.90 -9.98 5.53
N ARG A 241 -4.53 -9.53 6.74
CA ARG A 241 -4.13 -10.43 7.84
C ARG A 241 -5.28 -11.32 8.32
N ARG A 242 -6.46 -10.72 8.51
CA ARG A 242 -7.62 -11.46 8.98
C ARG A 242 -8.08 -12.50 7.96
N TRP A 243 -8.10 -12.12 6.70
CA TRP A 243 -8.45 -13.03 5.62
C TRP A 243 -7.42 -14.17 5.49
N ALA A 244 -6.12 -13.85 5.41
CA ALA A 244 -5.05 -14.82 5.26
C ALA A 244 -4.94 -15.78 6.47
N ARG A 245 -5.44 -15.38 7.66
CA ARG A 245 -5.54 -16.30 8.80
C ARG A 245 -6.52 -17.45 8.55
N GLY A 246 -7.50 -17.28 7.66
CA GLY A 246 -8.35 -18.36 7.19
C GLY A 246 -7.54 -19.41 6.43
N LEU A 247 -6.75 -18.98 5.47
CA LEU A 247 -5.84 -19.82 4.70
C LEU A 247 -4.77 -20.47 5.61
N GLN A 248 -4.19 -19.71 6.54
CA GLN A 248 -3.23 -20.23 7.50
C GLN A 248 -3.77 -21.46 8.23
N ARG A 249 -4.96 -21.34 8.84
CA ARG A 249 -5.59 -22.44 9.58
C ARG A 249 -5.95 -23.63 8.68
N TYR A 250 -6.36 -23.34 7.46
CA TYR A 250 -6.64 -24.38 6.50
C TYR A 250 -5.36 -25.20 6.19
N LEU A 251 -4.26 -24.52 5.92
CA LEU A 251 -2.97 -25.16 5.64
C LEU A 251 -2.40 -25.91 6.86
N GLU A 252 -2.51 -25.34 8.08
CA GLU A 252 -2.11 -26.01 9.32
C GLU A 252 -2.84 -27.35 9.50
N ASN A 253 -4.16 -27.36 9.25
CA ASN A 253 -4.97 -28.58 9.33
C ASN A 253 -4.63 -29.58 8.19
N LEU A 254 -4.40 -29.10 7.00
CA LEU A 254 -4.15 -29.90 5.82
C LEU A 254 -2.77 -30.56 5.84
N CYS A 255 -1.74 -29.78 6.17
CA CYS A 255 -0.33 -30.23 6.17
C CYS A 255 0.12 -30.83 7.52
N GLY A 256 -0.67 -30.69 8.59
CA GLY A 256 -0.32 -31.18 9.93
C GLY A 256 0.92 -30.52 10.55
N THR A 257 1.26 -29.31 10.10
CA THR A 257 2.42 -28.53 10.57
C THR A 257 2.07 -27.07 10.76
N ASP A 258 2.86 -26.36 11.57
CA ASP A 258 2.67 -24.92 11.79
C ASP A 258 2.86 -24.13 10.48
N VAL A 259 2.07 -23.07 10.31
CA VAL A 259 2.19 -22.14 9.19
C VAL A 259 2.40 -20.73 9.74
N LYS A 260 3.52 -20.11 9.39
CA LYS A 260 3.80 -18.73 9.77
C LYS A 260 3.10 -17.77 8.81
N LEU A 261 2.33 -16.81 9.36
CA LEU A 261 1.68 -15.74 8.62
C LEU A 261 2.38 -14.41 8.91
N GLU A 262 2.90 -13.79 7.88
CA GLU A 262 3.50 -12.46 7.91
C GLU A 262 2.75 -11.53 6.95
N ILE A 263 2.67 -10.25 7.29
CA ILE A 263 2.09 -9.22 6.42
C ILE A 263 3.16 -8.18 6.12
N ARG A 264 3.45 -8.00 4.84
CA ARG A 264 4.33 -6.93 4.36
C ARG A 264 3.48 -5.76 3.87
N GLY A 265 3.78 -4.57 4.39
CA GLY A 265 2.95 -3.38 4.13
C GLY A 265 1.53 -3.57 4.66
N LEU A 266 0.52 -3.30 3.84
CA LEU A 266 -0.89 -3.50 4.18
C LEU A 266 -1.54 -4.68 3.45
N GLY A 267 -1.08 -5.00 2.24
CA GLY A 267 -1.80 -5.87 1.32
C GLY A 267 -1.07 -7.15 0.88
N HIS A 268 0.14 -7.44 1.36
CA HIS A 268 0.84 -8.67 0.97
C HIS A 268 0.90 -9.65 2.14
N ALA A 269 0.10 -10.70 2.06
CA ALA A 269 0.11 -11.82 3.01
C ALA A 269 1.12 -12.88 2.54
N ILE A 270 2.01 -13.28 3.43
CA ILE A 270 3.04 -14.31 3.19
C ILE A 270 2.82 -15.43 4.20
N LEU A 271 2.53 -16.63 3.69
CA LEU A 271 2.34 -17.84 4.47
C LEU A 271 3.54 -18.75 4.23
N THR A 272 4.21 -19.20 5.30
CA THR A 272 5.35 -20.13 5.20
C THR A 272 5.01 -21.41 5.94
N ILE A 273 4.86 -22.52 5.21
CA ILE A 273 4.55 -23.84 5.76
C ILE A 273 5.80 -24.37 6.46
N GLY A 274 5.63 -24.92 7.68
CA GLY A 274 6.72 -25.35 8.56
C GLY A 274 7.40 -24.21 9.33
N GLY A 275 6.94 -22.96 9.17
CA GLY A 275 7.47 -21.80 9.89
C GLY A 275 6.95 -21.73 11.35
N LYS A 276 7.86 -21.53 12.30
CA LYS A 276 7.52 -21.25 13.71
C LYS A 276 7.46 -19.76 13.97
#